data_03d4945dbc110e6f3a2d6a22126b8623
#
_entry.id   03d4945dbc110e6f3a2d6a22126b8623
#
_cell.length_a   1.000
_cell.length_b   1.000
_cell.length_c   1.000
_cell.angle_alpha   90.00
_cell.angle_beta   90.00
_cell.angle_gamma   90.00
#
_symmetry.space_group_name_H-M   'P 1'
#
loop_
_entity.id
_entity.type
_entity.pdbx_description
1 polymer ?
#
loop_
_entity_poly.entity_id
_entity_poly.type
_entity_poly.pdbx_seq_one_letter_code
_entity_poly.pdbx_strand_id
1 'polypeptide(L)'
;ADSGTQEIILLGQNVNAYNNKKYRLSNLILEIEKYSEIKRIRYTTSHPKDMSDDLIEVYKNSKKLMPLVHLPVQSGSDKILDLMNRKHTITDYYKIFDQLKEINPNLQFSSDFIIGYPGEEEDDFKATFELIKKIKFINSYSFIFSPRPGTVAADLNLIDKKISMERLEKIQSQLYDNQMHMNKSLENKTINVLVENLTEDKTQVFGRSEYMTSVIFN
;
A
#
# COMPACT_ATOMS: atom_id res chain seq x y z
N ALA A 1 19.01 -16.61 -3.12
CA ALA A 1 20.27 -15.88 -3.38
C ALA A 1 21.09 -16.59 -4.45
N ASP A 2 21.38 -17.88 -4.28
CA ASP A 2 22.26 -18.66 -5.19
C ASP A 2 21.78 -18.69 -6.65
N SER A 3 20.49 -18.46 -6.91
CA SER A 3 19.90 -18.36 -8.24
C SER A 3 19.88 -16.94 -8.82
N GLY A 4 20.59 -15.98 -8.22
CA GLY A 4 20.67 -14.59 -8.67
C GLY A 4 19.49 -13.70 -8.24
N THR A 5 18.66 -14.13 -7.28
CA THR A 5 17.55 -13.33 -6.74
C THR A 5 18.09 -12.10 -6.03
N GLN A 6 17.62 -10.92 -6.40
CA GLN A 6 18.01 -9.64 -5.82
C GLN A 6 16.89 -8.94 -5.05
N GLU A 7 15.63 -9.21 -5.35
CA GLU A 7 14.48 -8.67 -4.63
C GLU A 7 13.59 -9.79 -4.10
N ILE A 8 13.14 -9.67 -2.86
CA ILE A 8 12.19 -10.58 -2.22
C ILE A 8 10.95 -9.81 -1.84
N ILE A 9 9.79 -10.35 -2.22
CA ILE A 9 8.47 -9.85 -1.81
C ILE A 9 7.83 -10.89 -0.91
N LEU A 10 7.63 -10.55 0.37
CA LEU A 10 6.95 -11.41 1.33
C LEU A 10 5.43 -11.28 1.15
N LEU A 11 4.77 -12.40 0.93
CA LEU A 11 3.34 -12.48 0.63
C LEU A 11 2.61 -13.30 1.69
N GLY A 12 1.35 -12.93 1.94
CA GLY A 12 0.44 -13.67 2.82
C GLY A 12 -0.96 -13.07 2.75
N GLN A 13 -1.95 -13.63 3.44
CA GLN A 13 -3.28 -13.01 3.56
C GLN A 13 -3.27 -11.78 4.48
N ASN A 14 -2.43 -11.80 5.50
CA ASN A 14 -2.14 -10.71 6.41
C ASN A 14 -0.69 -10.89 6.87
N VAL A 15 0.24 -10.41 6.06
CA VAL A 15 1.66 -10.73 6.21
C VAL A 15 2.27 -10.13 7.49
N ASN A 16 1.81 -8.96 7.91
CA ASN A 16 2.32 -8.32 9.13
C ASN A 16 1.76 -8.93 10.43
N ALA A 17 0.78 -9.83 10.33
CA ALA A 17 0.38 -10.70 11.44
C ALA A 17 1.27 -11.96 11.58
N TYR A 18 2.28 -12.14 10.72
CA TYR A 18 3.17 -13.29 10.81
C TYR A 18 3.82 -13.37 12.19
N ASN A 19 3.55 -14.48 12.86
CA ASN A 19 4.07 -14.77 14.19
C ASN A 19 4.30 -16.29 14.33
N ASN A 20 5.53 -16.71 14.35
CA ASN A 20 5.91 -18.08 14.62
C ASN A 20 6.59 -18.15 15.99
N LYS A 21 5.79 -18.14 17.08
CA LYS A 21 6.19 -18.28 18.49
C LYS A 21 7.38 -17.39 18.93
N LYS A 22 8.42 -17.34 18.13
CA LYS A 22 9.71 -16.71 18.41
C LYS A 22 10.05 -15.59 17.42
N TYR A 23 9.45 -15.63 16.23
CA TYR A 23 9.79 -14.74 15.13
C TYR A 23 8.55 -14.05 14.57
N ARG A 24 8.62 -12.73 14.47
CA ARG A 24 7.66 -11.87 13.79
C ARG A 24 8.18 -11.50 12.41
N LEU A 25 7.36 -10.78 11.62
CA LEU A 25 7.77 -10.27 10.31
C LEU A 25 9.04 -9.40 10.40
N SER A 26 9.15 -8.57 11.43
CA SER A 26 10.34 -7.75 11.72
C SER A 26 11.62 -8.58 11.78
N ASN A 27 11.60 -9.69 12.52
CA ASN A 27 12.75 -10.59 12.62
C ASN A 27 13.08 -11.26 11.29
N LEU A 28 12.04 -11.67 10.53
CA LEU A 28 12.24 -12.29 9.22
C LEU A 28 12.91 -11.32 8.23
N ILE A 29 12.47 -10.07 8.20
CA ILE A 29 13.07 -9.03 7.37
C ILE A 29 14.53 -8.83 7.72
N LEU A 30 14.87 -8.72 9.01
CA LEU A 30 16.25 -8.54 9.48
C LEU A 30 17.13 -9.78 9.20
N GLU A 31 16.58 -10.99 9.23
CA GLU A 31 17.31 -12.19 8.82
C GLU A 31 17.60 -12.19 7.31
N ILE A 32 16.62 -11.85 6.47
CA ILE A 32 16.80 -11.76 5.01
C ILE A 32 17.84 -10.68 4.67
N GLU A 33 17.88 -9.58 5.41
CA GLU A 33 18.82 -8.49 5.17
C GLU A 33 20.28 -8.90 5.29
N LYS A 34 20.59 -9.96 6.01
CA LYS A 34 21.98 -10.49 6.16
C LYS A 34 22.56 -11.05 4.87
N TYR A 35 21.72 -11.44 3.91
CA TYR A 35 22.18 -11.99 2.63
C TYR A 35 22.61 -10.85 1.70
N SER A 36 23.89 -10.82 1.35
CA SER A 36 24.52 -9.73 0.57
C SER A 36 23.94 -9.59 -0.85
N GLU A 37 23.47 -10.69 -1.43
CA GLU A 37 22.88 -10.81 -2.76
C GLU A 37 21.51 -10.12 -2.83
N ILE A 38 20.74 -10.19 -1.75
CA ILE A 38 19.44 -9.52 -1.67
C ILE A 38 19.64 -8.01 -1.53
N LYS A 39 19.11 -7.26 -2.47
CA LYS A 39 19.21 -5.80 -2.53
C LYS A 39 17.94 -5.13 -2.04
N ARG A 40 16.79 -5.77 -2.21
CA ARG A 40 15.48 -5.20 -1.85
C ARG A 40 14.60 -6.23 -1.17
N ILE A 41 13.90 -5.77 -0.14
CA ILE A 41 12.89 -6.52 0.58
C ILE A 41 11.60 -5.71 0.52
N ARG A 42 10.48 -6.37 0.21
CA ARG A 42 9.13 -5.82 0.28
C ARG A 42 8.21 -6.79 0.98
N TYR A 43 7.10 -6.28 1.47
CA TYR A 43 5.98 -7.10 1.88
C TYR A 43 4.67 -6.43 1.46
N THR A 44 3.62 -7.20 1.30
CA THR A 44 2.29 -6.72 0.90
C THR A 44 1.19 -7.47 1.62
N THR A 45 -0.08 -7.09 1.39
CA THR A 45 -1.23 -7.68 2.09
C THR A 45 -1.18 -7.51 3.61
N SER A 46 -0.91 -6.28 4.04
CA SER A 46 -0.85 -5.91 5.45
C SER A 46 -2.20 -5.47 6.01
N HIS A 47 -2.32 -5.46 7.33
CA HIS A 47 -3.49 -4.89 8.01
C HIS A 47 -3.03 -3.84 9.03
N PRO A 48 -3.68 -2.65 9.11
CA PRO A 48 -3.27 -1.59 10.02
C PRO A 48 -3.17 -2.02 11.49
N LYS A 49 -4.11 -2.84 11.98
CA LYS A 49 -4.09 -3.32 13.37
C LYS A 49 -2.84 -4.14 13.75
N ASP A 50 -2.17 -4.73 12.76
CA ASP A 50 -1.01 -5.60 12.96
C ASP A 50 0.31 -4.90 12.61
N MET A 51 0.28 -3.56 12.42
CA MET A 51 1.47 -2.74 12.29
C MET A 51 2.07 -2.49 13.67
N SER A 52 2.98 -3.37 14.06
CA SER A 52 3.62 -3.35 15.40
C SER A 52 4.82 -2.41 15.45
N ASP A 53 5.13 -1.92 16.65
CA ASP A 53 6.26 -0.99 16.87
C ASP A 53 7.60 -1.59 16.40
N ASP A 54 7.81 -2.89 16.59
CA ASP A 54 9.02 -3.58 16.12
C ASP A 54 9.09 -3.61 14.59
N LEU A 55 7.97 -3.69 13.87
CA LEU A 55 7.94 -3.60 12.41
C LEU A 55 8.17 -2.16 11.93
N ILE A 56 7.62 -1.18 12.64
CA ILE A 56 7.89 0.25 12.37
C ILE A 56 9.38 0.56 12.55
N GLU A 57 10.01 0.04 13.61
CA GLU A 57 11.44 0.24 13.88
C GLU A 57 12.34 -0.38 12.78
N VAL A 58 11.90 -1.43 12.08
CA VAL A 58 12.65 -1.98 10.94
C VAL A 58 12.81 -0.96 9.82
N TYR A 59 11.80 -0.11 9.57
CA TYR A 59 11.91 0.96 8.56
C TYR A 59 12.98 2.01 8.88
N LYS A 60 13.34 2.15 10.16
CA LYS A 60 14.42 3.02 10.60
C LYS A 60 15.79 2.39 10.37
N ASN A 61 15.89 1.09 10.61
CA ASN A 61 17.18 0.41 10.73
C ASN A 61 17.58 -0.34 9.46
N SER A 62 16.61 -0.84 8.68
CA SER A 62 16.87 -1.61 7.47
C SER A 62 17.25 -0.71 6.29
N LYS A 63 18.30 -1.13 5.57
CA LYS A 63 18.75 -0.49 4.32
C LYS A 63 18.14 -1.17 3.08
N LYS A 64 17.54 -2.35 3.26
CA LYS A 64 16.99 -3.15 2.14
C LYS A 64 15.48 -3.19 2.13
N LEU A 65 14.80 -2.87 3.23
CA LEU A 65 13.35 -2.71 3.24
C LEU A 65 12.97 -1.45 2.47
N MET A 66 12.21 -1.64 1.38
CA MET A 66 11.89 -0.54 0.47
C MET A 66 10.91 0.46 1.08
N PRO A 67 11.08 1.77 0.79
CA PRO A 67 10.32 2.85 1.43
C PRO A 67 8.92 3.04 0.81
N LEU A 68 8.23 1.96 0.50
CA LEU A 68 6.84 1.92 0.07
C LEU A 68 6.07 0.92 0.93
N VAL A 69 5.18 1.42 1.77
CA VAL A 69 4.33 0.60 2.64
C VAL A 69 2.98 0.39 1.98
N HIS A 70 2.66 -0.86 1.64
CA HIS A 70 1.31 -1.23 1.23
C HIS A 70 0.47 -1.55 2.47
N LEU A 71 -0.45 -0.65 2.82
CA LEU A 71 -1.27 -0.75 4.03
C LEU A 71 -2.74 -0.43 3.70
N PRO A 72 -3.53 -1.45 3.29
CA PRO A 72 -4.92 -1.27 2.88
C PRO A 72 -5.81 -0.73 4.00
N VAL A 73 -6.28 0.51 3.84
CA VAL A 73 -7.21 1.16 4.79
C VAL A 73 -8.67 0.82 4.49
N GLN A 74 -9.03 0.65 3.23
CA GLN A 74 -10.34 0.37 2.66
C GLN A 74 -11.31 1.55 2.62
N SER A 75 -11.43 2.34 3.69
CA SER A 75 -12.30 3.53 3.81
C SER A 75 -11.68 4.55 4.75
N GLY A 76 -12.01 5.82 4.57
CA GLY A 76 -11.68 6.92 5.47
C GLY A 76 -12.72 7.18 6.56
N SER A 77 -13.79 6.39 6.63
CA SER A 77 -14.87 6.51 7.61
C SER A 77 -14.83 5.37 8.63
N ASP A 78 -14.77 5.71 9.92
CA ASP A 78 -14.82 4.72 11.00
C ASP A 78 -16.12 3.93 10.99
N LYS A 79 -17.25 4.57 10.61
CA LYS A 79 -18.55 3.89 10.43
C LYS A 79 -18.45 2.79 9.37
N ILE A 80 -17.85 3.07 8.23
CA ILE A 80 -17.67 2.10 7.15
C ILE A 80 -16.65 1.02 7.52
N LEU A 81 -15.56 1.39 8.17
CA LEU A 81 -14.59 0.43 8.67
C LEU A 81 -15.22 -0.57 9.66
N ASP A 82 -16.09 -0.11 10.55
CA ASP A 82 -16.82 -0.98 11.48
C ASP A 82 -17.77 -1.92 10.74
N LEU A 83 -18.55 -1.40 9.78
CA LEU A 83 -19.41 -2.21 8.91
C LEU A 83 -18.64 -3.27 8.10
N MET A 84 -17.42 -2.96 7.69
CA MET A 84 -16.50 -3.90 7.04
C MET A 84 -15.82 -4.86 8.03
N ASN A 85 -16.13 -4.76 9.32
CA ASN A 85 -15.49 -5.51 10.40
C ASN A 85 -13.95 -5.30 10.46
N ARG A 86 -13.47 -4.12 10.07
CA ARG A 86 -12.06 -3.75 10.22
C ARG A 86 -11.78 -3.43 11.69
N LYS A 87 -10.62 -3.85 12.17
CA LYS A 87 -10.26 -3.74 13.59
C LYS A 87 -9.27 -2.60 13.83
N HIS A 88 -9.47 -1.48 13.17
CA HIS A 88 -8.72 -0.24 13.34
C HIS A 88 -9.63 0.95 13.03
N THR A 89 -9.28 2.10 13.57
CA THR A 89 -9.91 3.40 13.28
C THR A 89 -9.02 4.23 12.35
N ILE A 90 -9.57 5.31 11.82
CA ILE A 90 -8.78 6.29 11.05
C ILE A 90 -7.74 7.00 11.93
N THR A 91 -8.04 7.19 13.22
CA THR A 91 -7.07 7.72 14.18
C THR A 91 -5.87 6.77 14.33
N ASP A 92 -6.10 5.45 14.43
CA ASP A 92 -5.02 4.47 14.46
C ASP A 92 -4.18 4.51 13.18
N TYR A 93 -4.85 4.63 12.02
CA TYR A 93 -4.17 4.71 10.73
C TYR A 93 -3.27 5.95 10.63
N TYR A 94 -3.76 7.12 11.04
CA TYR A 94 -2.96 8.34 11.09
C TYR A 94 -1.77 8.22 12.04
N LYS A 95 -1.95 7.60 13.20
CA LYS A 95 -0.84 7.36 14.15
C LYS A 95 0.28 6.55 13.51
N ILE A 96 -0.05 5.47 12.80
CA ILE A 96 0.93 4.65 12.06
C ILE A 96 1.61 5.49 10.97
N PHE A 97 0.83 6.24 10.21
CA PHE A 97 1.35 7.12 9.16
C PHE A 97 2.35 8.14 9.73
N ASP A 98 2.00 8.82 10.80
CA ASP A 98 2.84 9.84 11.41
C ASP A 98 4.13 9.24 11.97
N GLN A 99 4.06 8.09 12.66
CA GLN A 99 5.23 7.36 13.17
C GLN A 99 6.20 6.96 12.04
N LEU A 100 5.67 6.39 10.95
CA LEU A 100 6.49 6.00 9.80
C LEU A 100 7.10 7.20 9.08
N LYS A 101 6.36 8.31 8.95
CA LYS A 101 6.88 9.55 8.36
C LYS A 101 7.92 10.25 9.22
N GLU A 102 7.81 10.15 10.55
CA GLU A 102 8.85 10.65 11.48
C GLU A 102 10.16 9.88 11.30
N ILE A 103 10.08 8.56 11.16
CA ILE A 103 11.25 7.69 10.93
C ILE A 103 11.87 7.94 9.56
N ASN A 104 11.06 8.03 8.52
CA ASN A 104 11.50 8.25 7.15
C ASN A 104 10.53 9.15 6.38
N PRO A 105 10.83 10.46 6.26
CA PRO A 105 9.96 11.41 5.54
C PRO A 105 9.74 11.05 4.06
N ASN A 106 10.66 10.31 3.44
CA ASN A 106 10.55 9.87 2.05
C ASN A 106 9.69 8.61 1.87
N LEU A 107 9.30 7.94 2.96
CA LEU A 107 8.47 6.76 2.89
C LEU A 107 7.12 7.08 2.26
N GLN A 108 6.67 6.25 1.32
CA GLN A 108 5.40 6.39 0.63
C GLN A 108 4.41 5.31 1.06
N PHE A 109 3.14 5.59 0.86
CA PHE A 109 2.05 4.68 1.20
C PHE A 109 1.29 4.27 -0.04
N SER A 110 0.92 3.00 -0.07
CA SER A 110 -0.01 2.41 -1.03
C SER A 110 -1.17 1.78 -0.26
N SER A 111 -2.36 1.82 -0.83
CA SER A 111 -3.57 1.31 -0.17
C SER A 111 -4.58 0.78 -1.18
N ASP A 112 -5.56 0.04 -0.68
CA ASP A 112 -6.76 -0.33 -1.41
C ASP A 112 -7.96 0.40 -0.83
N PHE A 113 -8.93 0.75 -1.69
CA PHE A 113 -10.17 1.45 -1.35
C PHE A 113 -11.37 0.72 -1.90
N ILE A 114 -12.39 0.54 -1.07
CA ILE A 114 -13.70 0.01 -1.46
C ILE A 114 -14.71 1.15 -1.40
N ILE A 115 -15.29 1.46 -2.53
CA ILE A 115 -16.25 2.56 -2.72
C ILE A 115 -17.66 2.00 -2.88
N GLY A 116 -18.65 2.69 -2.36
CA GLY A 116 -20.04 2.24 -2.47
C GLY A 116 -20.35 1.01 -1.60
N TYR A 117 -19.65 0.86 -0.48
CA TYR A 117 -20.02 -0.17 0.50
C TYR A 117 -21.42 0.11 1.04
N PRO A 118 -22.27 -0.92 1.27
CA PRO A 118 -23.60 -0.73 1.82
C PRO A 118 -23.61 0.13 3.09
N GLY A 119 -24.42 1.19 3.08
CA GLY A 119 -24.48 2.16 4.18
C GLY A 119 -23.49 3.32 4.08
N GLU A 120 -22.66 3.42 3.02
CA GLU A 120 -21.78 4.56 2.78
C GLU A 120 -22.60 5.79 2.35
N GLU A 121 -22.58 6.83 3.16
CA GLU A 121 -23.20 8.11 2.89
C GLU A 121 -22.20 9.11 2.27
N GLU A 122 -22.67 10.31 1.93
CA GLU A 122 -21.82 11.31 1.28
C GLU A 122 -20.67 11.78 2.20
N ASP A 123 -20.91 11.86 3.50
CA ASP A 123 -19.89 12.28 4.46
C ASP A 123 -18.83 11.17 4.67
N ASP A 124 -19.22 9.89 4.58
CA ASP A 124 -18.29 8.75 4.62
C ASP A 124 -17.36 8.76 3.39
N PHE A 125 -17.94 9.02 2.22
CA PHE A 125 -17.19 9.18 0.98
C PHE A 125 -16.22 10.37 1.05
N LYS A 126 -16.68 11.55 1.53
CA LYS A 126 -15.82 12.72 1.72
C LYS A 126 -14.66 12.43 2.67
N ALA A 127 -14.90 11.72 3.76
CA ALA A 127 -13.86 11.32 4.70
C ALA A 127 -12.77 10.47 4.01
N THR A 128 -13.18 9.51 3.15
CA THR A 128 -12.25 8.71 2.34
C THR A 128 -11.47 9.58 1.35
N PHE A 129 -12.13 10.51 0.69
CA PHE A 129 -11.50 11.42 -0.27
C PHE A 129 -10.45 12.33 0.41
N GLU A 130 -10.79 12.91 1.57
CA GLU A 130 -9.86 13.75 2.32
C GLU A 130 -8.68 12.96 2.90
N LEU A 131 -8.88 11.72 3.31
CA LEU A 131 -7.79 10.81 3.70
C LEU A 131 -6.79 10.62 2.54
N ILE A 132 -7.31 10.38 1.32
CA ILE A 132 -6.47 10.18 0.12
C ILE A 132 -5.67 11.44 -0.21
N LYS A 133 -6.29 12.61 -0.12
CA LYS A 133 -5.62 13.91 -0.34
C LYS A 133 -4.52 14.19 0.69
N LYS A 134 -4.79 13.85 1.96
CA LYS A 134 -3.86 14.12 3.06
C LYS A 134 -2.64 13.22 3.01
N ILE A 135 -2.82 11.92 2.84
CA ILE A 135 -1.72 10.94 2.85
C ILE A 135 -0.95 10.92 1.52
N LYS A 136 -1.63 11.26 0.41
CA LYS A 136 -1.06 11.25 -0.95
C LYS A 136 -0.59 9.87 -1.37
N PHE A 137 -1.46 8.89 -1.22
CA PHE A 137 -1.17 7.51 -1.62
C PHE A 137 -0.72 7.40 -3.06
N ILE A 138 0.22 6.49 -3.31
CA ILE A 138 0.72 6.10 -4.63
C ILE A 138 0.50 4.61 -4.86
N ASN A 139 0.56 4.14 -6.12
CA ASN A 139 0.40 2.70 -6.46
C ASN A 139 -0.80 2.05 -5.75
N SER A 140 -1.93 2.75 -5.72
CA SER A 140 -3.12 2.36 -4.96
C SER A 140 -4.23 1.92 -5.90
N TYR A 141 -5.10 1.06 -5.39
CA TYR A 141 -6.22 0.52 -6.13
C TYR A 141 -7.54 0.94 -5.47
N SER A 142 -8.58 1.10 -6.30
CA SER A 142 -9.92 1.40 -5.83
C SER A 142 -10.95 0.61 -6.61
N PHE A 143 -11.94 0.08 -5.90
CA PHE A 143 -12.94 -0.80 -6.45
C PHE A 143 -14.33 -0.40 -5.94
N ILE A 144 -15.36 -0.60 -6.76
CA ILE A 144 -16.73 -0.59 -6.27
C ILE A 144 -16.95 -1.86 -5.46
N PHE A 145 -17.65 -1.74 -4.33
CA PHE A 145 -18.05 -2.89 -3.53
C PHE A 145 -18.79 -3.91 -4.41
N SER A 146 -18.39 -5.16 -4.29
CA SER A 146 -19.04 -6.30 -4.95
C SER A 146 -19.47 -7.32 -3.89
N PRO A 147 -20.77 -7.62 -3.77
CA PRO A 147 -21.27 -8.56 -2.78
C PRO A 147 -20.70 -9.96 -3.04
N ARG A 148 -20.26 -10.62 -1.97
CA ARG A 148 -19.75 -11.99 -2.03
C ARG A 148 -20.72 -12.91 -1.31
N PRO A 149 -21.20 -14.00 -1.95
CA PRO A 149 -22.10 -14.96 -1.33
C PRO A 149 -21.59 -15.44 0.05
N GLY A 150 -22.48 -15.51 1.01
CA GLY A 150 -22.15 -15.96 2.36
C GLY A 150 -21.55 -14.90 3.29
N THR A 151 -21.47 -13.64 2.85
CA THR A 151 -21.09 -12.52 3.71
C THR A 151 -22.32 -11.71 4.13
N VAL A 152 -22.32 -11.15 5.35
CA VAL A 152 -23.40 -10.28 5.85
C VAL A 152 -23.66 -9.09 4.89
N ALA A 153 -22.60 -8.56 4.32
CA ALA A 153 -22.69 -7.43 3.38
C ALA A 153 -23.40 -7.79 2.05
N ALA A 154 -23.48 -9.07 1.69
CA ALA A 154 -24.17 -9.49 0.48
C ALA A 154 -25.69 -9.32 0.55
N ASP A 155 -26.25 -9.33 1.76
CA ASP A 155 -27.69 -9.22 2.03
C ASP A 155 -28.13 -7.76 2.27
N LEU A 156 -27.19 -6.80 2.26
CA LEU A 156 -27.48 -5.39 2.47
C LEU A 156 -27.88 -4.69 1.17
N ASN A 157 -28.64 -3.59 1.33
CA ASN A 157 -29.04 -2.75 0.20
C ASN A 157 -27.80 -2.08 -0.42
N LEU A 158 -27.58 -2.34 -1.69
CA LEU A 158 -26.49 -1.72 -2.44
C LEU A 158 -26.77 -0.24 -2.69
N ILE A 159 -25.73 0.55 -2.74
CA ILE A 159 -25.78 1.93 -3.19
C ILE A 159 -26.05 1.96 -4.70
N ASP A 160 -26.77 2.97 -5.16
CA ASP A 160 -27.01 3.16 -6.59
C ASP A 160 -25.71 3.10 -7.38
N LYS A 161 -25.73 2.33 -8.46
CA LYS A 161 -24.53 2.08 -9.28
C LYS A 161 -23.96 3.37 -9.85
N LYS A 162 -24.79 4.32 -10.24
CA LYS A 162 -24.33 5.59 -10.79
C LYS A 162 -23.58 6.41 -9.74
N ILE A 163 -24.10 6.47 -8.51
CA ILE A 163 -23.44 7.15 -7.39
C ILE A 163 -22.07 6.49 -7.10
N SER A 164 -22.06 5.15 -7.04
CA SER A 164 -20.80 4.41 -6.78
C SER A 164 -19.76 4.64 -7.88
N MET A 165 -20.18 4.72 -9.14
CA MET A 165 -19.29 5.01 -10.27
C MET A 165 -18.76 6.44 -10.21
N GLU A 166 -19.59 7.43 -9.97
CA GLU A 166 -19.18 8.83 -9.84
C GLU A 166 -18.17 9.02 -8.69
N ARG A 167 -18.39 8.33 -7.57
CA ARG A 167 -17.46 8.32 -6.43
C ARG A 167 -16.13 7.64 -6.79
N LEU A 168 -16.18 6.50 -7.46
CA LEU A 168 -14.99 5.77 -7.89
C LEU A 168 -14.14 6.64 -8.84
N GLU A 169 -14.75 7.29 -9.82
CA GLU A 169 -14.05 8.18 -10.77
C GLU A 169 -13.33 9.31 -10.04
N LYS A 170 -13.97 9.94 -9.05
CA LYS A 170 -13.33 10.99 -8.23
C LYS A 170 -12.12 10.46 -7.45
N ILE A 171 -12.24 9.27 -6.84
CA ILE A 171 -11.14 8.64 -6.11
C ILE A 171 -9.99 8.29 -7.06
N GLN A 172 -10.28 7.70 -8.21
CA GLN A 172 -9.27 7.33 -9.20
C GLN A 172 -8.54 8.55 -9.75
N SER A 173 -9.27 9.64 -10.02
CA SER A 173 -8.66 10.91 -10.45
C SER A 173 -7.69 11.44 -9.39
N GLN A 174 -8.09 11.45 -8.11
CA GLN A 174 -7.21 11.93 -7.03
C GLN A 174 -5.99 11.02 -6.84
N LEU A 175 -6.16 9.70 -6.91
CA LEU A 175 -5.04 8.76 -6.82
C LEU A 175 -4.07 8.92 -8.01
N TYR A 176 -4.59 9.15 -9.20
CA TYR A 176 -3.79 9.45 -10.38
C TYR A 176 -2.99 10.76 -10.20
N ASP A 177 -3.61 11.81 -9.71
CA ASP A 177 -2.95 13.09 -9.43
C ASP A 177 -1.83 12.93 -8.40
N ASN A 178 -2.06 12.15 -7.35
CA ASN A 178 -1.04 11.83 -6.35
C ASN A 178 0.15 11.09 -6.99
N GLN A 179 -0.13 10.09 -7.84
CA GLN A 179 0.90 9.33 -8.55
C GLN A 179 1.71 10.22 -9.49
N MET A 180 1.04 11.09 -10.27
CA MET A 180 1.71 12.02 -11.17
C MET A 180 2.55 13.05 -10.42
N HIS A 181 2.05 13.53 -9.27
CA HIS A 181 2.82 14.43 -8.42
C HIS A 181 4.09 13.73 -7.88
N MET A 182 3.97 12.48 -7.42
CA MET A 182 5.13 11.70 -6.98
C MET A 182 6.13 11.50 -8.12
N ASN A 183 5.68 11.08 -9.30
CA ASN A 183 6.55 10.87 -10.47
C ASN A 183 7.28 12.16 -10.84
N LYS A 184 6.56 13.28 -10.89
CA LYS A 184 7.15 14.61 -11.18
C LYS A 184 8.17 15.03 -10.13
N SER A 185 7.96 14.65 -8.86
CA SER A 185 8.92 14.93 -7.78
C SER A 185 10.27 14.23 -7.94
N LEU A 186 10.34 13.20 -8.79
CA LEU A 186 11.56 12.44 -9.11
C LEU A 186 12.33 13.03 -10.30
N GLU A 187 11.75 13.98 -11.05
CA GLU A 187 12.43 14.63 -12.16
C GLU A 187 13.71 15.32 -11.67
N ASN A 188 14.77 15.20 -12.45
CA ASN A 188 16.12 15.72 -12.14
C ASN A 188 16.74 15.16 -10.85
N LYS A 189 16.24 14.02 -10.35
CA LYS A 189 16.85 13.32 -9.22
C LYS A 189 17.49 12.01 -9.68
N THR A 190 18.60 11.65 -9.05
CA THR A 190 19.16 10.31 -9.20
C THR A 190 18.36 9.34 -8.32
N ILE A 191 17.85 8.27 -8.92
CA ILE A 191 17.13 7.20 -8.24
C ILE A 191 17.78 5.85 -8.50
N ASN A 192 17.66 4.94 -7.55
CA ASN A 192 18.12 3.56 -7.74
C ASN A 192 17.04 2.75 -8.46
N VAL A 193 17.42 2.11 -9.56
CA VAL A 193 16.55 1.24 -10.34
C VAL A 193 17.09 -0.19 -10.28
N LEU A 194 16.25 -1.14 -9.90
CA LEU A 194 16.55 -2.56 -10.05
C LEU A 194 16.14 -2.96 -11.47
N VAL A 195 17.13 -3.38 -12.25
CA VAL A 195 16.91 -3.86 -13.62
C VAL A 195 16.23 -5.24 -13.57
N GLU A 196 15.17 -5.41 -14.32
CA GLU A 196 14.40 -6.66 -14.37
C GLU A 196 14.55 -7.38 -15.70
N ASN A 197 14.38 -6.66 -16.81
CA ASN A 197 14.46 -7.24 -18.16
C ASN A 197 14.75 -6.17 -19.22
N LEU A 198 14.86 -6.61 -20.46
CA LEU A 198 14.79 -5.73 -21.62
C LEU A 198 13.33 -5.43 -21.98
N THR A 199 13.10 -4.32 -22.65
CA THR A 199 11.81 -4.03 -23.29
C THR A 199 11.47 -5.12 -24.33
N GLU A 200 10.21 -5.22 -24.72
CA GLU A 200 9.73 -6.24 -25.64
C GLU A 200 10.49 -6.23 -26.99
N ASP A 201 10.82 -5.03 -27.47
CA ASP A 201 11.62 -4.81 -28.69
C ASP A 201 13.14 -4.99 -28.47
N LYS A 202 13.57 -5.26 -27.23
CA LYS A 202 14.96 -5.43 -26.82
C LYS A 202 15.88 -4.22 -27.06
N THR A 203 15.31 -3.04 -27.24
CA THR A 203 16.07 -1.82 -27.52
C THR A 203 16.43 -1.06 -26.26
N GLN A 204 15.67 -1.26 -25.17
CA GLN A 204 15.84 -0.54 -23.92
C GLN A 204 15.80 -1.49 -22.72
N VAL A 205 16.19 -0.97 -21.58
CA VAL A 205 16.20 -1.68 -20.30
C VAL A 205 15.00 -1.24 -19.48
N PHE A 206 14.28 -2.21 -18.89
CA PHE A 206 13.19 -1.99 -17.96
C PHE A 206 13.63 -2.35 -16.54
N GLY A 207 13.20 -1.54 -15.60
CA GLY A 207 13.38 -1.80 -14.18
C GLY A 207 12.39 -1.02 -13.31
N ARG A 208 12.47 -1.21 -12.01
CA ARG A 208 11.64 -0.49 -11.04
C ARG A 208 12.44 0.25 -10.00
N SER A 209 11.94 1.43 -9.64
CA SER A 209 12.49 2.23 -8.55
C SER A 209 12.19 1.60 -7.17
N GLU A 210 12.73 2.21 -6.12
CA GLU A 210 12.41 1.85 -4.73
C GLU A 210 10.90 2.00 -4.41
N TYR A 211 10.20 2.85 -5.15
CA TYR A 211 8.75 3.10 -5.03
C TYR A 211 7.91 2.31 -6.04
N MET A 212 8.44 1.28 -6.65
CA MET A 212 7.77 0.50 -7.71
C MET A 212 7.42 1.31 -8.97
N THR A 213 7.96 2.50 -9.13
CA THR A 213 7.81 3.26 -10.38
C THR A 213 8.56 2.56 -11.50
N SER A 214 7.87 2.28 -12.60
CA SER A 214 8.46 1.71 -13.82
C SER A 214 9.41 2.74 -14.45
N VAL A 215 10.59 2.30 -14.81
CA VAL A 215 11.62 3.12 -15.45
C VAL A 215 12.14 2.39 -16.68
N ILE A 216 12.16 3.10 -17.82
CA ILE A 216 12.74 2.62 -19.07
C ILE A 216 13.90 3.54 -19.43
N PHE A 217 15.02 2.96 -19.81
CA PHE A 217 16.23 3.69 -20.16
C PHE A 217 17.10 2.92 -21.16
N ASN A 218 18.02 3.63 -21.80
CA ASN A 218 18.99 3.06 -22.77
C ASN A 218 20.19 2.46 -22.06
#